data_8292815af4b3ab0da5afbfe26e689b0a
#
_entry.id   8292815af4b3ab0da5afbfe26e689b0a
#
_cell.length_a   1.000
_cell.length_b   1.000
_cell.length_c   1.000
_cell.angle_alpha   90.00
_cell.angle_beta   90.00
_cell.angle_gamma   90.00
#
_symmetry.space_group_name_H-M   'P 1'
#
loop_
_entity.id
_entity.type
_entity.pdbx_description
1 polymer ?
#
loop_
_entity_poly.entity_id
_entity_poly.type
_entity_poly.pdbx_seq_one_letter_code
_entity_poly.pdbx_strand_id
1 'polypeptide(L)'
;MKSRLKQRIFALSLLAWTAVCPADAQQTRSLRDQFLSPSDEAKPWTFWYWMYGTVSKEGITADLEAMKHAGLGGTYLMPIKGIHEGAQYDGKAQQLTPEWWEMVRFSMEEADRLGLKLGMHICDGFALAGGPWITPEESMQKVVWSDTIVNGGKLMAIRLPQPEAYENYYEDIALFALPVEDAADEMQAKITCVNLATTGNVKAAQTVNMDATGVIRSSYPCYIQYEYEQPFTCRNIEIVLNGNNYQAHRLKVMASDDGVNYRFVKQLVPARQGWQNTDENSTHSIPPTTARFFRFYWTPEGSEPGSEDMDAAKWKPNLKIKELRLHREARLNQWEGKAGLVWRVAQATKEEEVGKQDCYSLSQVINLTKQYTGHSNVKTLTATLPKGKWKLLRMGHTATGHTNATAGGGKGLECDKFNPKTVRKQFDNWFAQAFAKTNPEVARRVLKYMHVDSWECGSQNWNKRFAIEFQKRRGYDLMPYLPLLAGIPMESVEQSEKILRDVRTTISELIVDVFYQVLAEIGRAHV
;
A
#
# COMPACT_ATOMS: atom_id res chain seq x y z
N MET A 1 49.89 -45.79 -44.17
CA MET A 1 48.96 -46.85 -43.75
C MET A 1 48.09 -46.49 -42.49
N LYS A 2 47.94 -45.22 -42.15
CA LYS A 2 47.14 -44.79 -40.97
C LYS A 2 45.87 -43.92 -41.28
N SER A 3 45.58 -43.72 -42.55
CA SER A 3 44.43 -42.86 -42.95
C SER A 3 43.15 -43.65 -43.38
N ARG A 4 43.26 -44.92 -43.64
CA ARG A 4 42.09 -45.75 -44.09
C ARG A 4 41.37 -46.47 -42.95
N LEU A 5 41.89 -46.42 -41.74
CA LEU A 5 41.24 -47.09 -40.58
C LEU A 5 40.24 -46.14 -39.86
N LYS A 6 40.38 -44.83 -39.99
CA LYS A 6 39.46 -43.83 -39.40
C LYS A 6 38.16 -43.65 -40.18
N GLN A 7 38.13 -43.95 -41.45
CA GLN A 7 36.90 -43.85 -42.29
C GLN A 7 35.95 -45.05 -42.20
N ARG A 8 36.43 -46.20 -41.70
CA ARG A 8 35.59 -47.38 -41.52
C ARG A 8 34.93 -47.48 -40.16
N ILE A 9 35.42 -46.74 -39.16
CA ILE A 9 34.80 -46.66 -37.83
C ILE A 9 33.69 -45.62 -37.80
N PHE A 10 33.74 -44.61 -38.69
CA PHE A 10 32.68 -43.60 -38.79
C PHE A 10 31.44 -44.02 -39.57
N ALA A 11 31.58 -45.07 -40.40
CA ALA A 11 30.45 -45.60 -41.19
C ALA A 11 29.64 -46.68 -40.44
N LEU A 12 30.21 -47.29 -39.36
CA LEU A 12 29.48 -48.28 -38.54
C LEU A 12 28.76 -47.65 -37.31
N SER A 13 29.09 -46.43 -36.95
CA SER A 13 28.40 -45.71 -35.88
C SER A 13 27.16 -44.91 -36.34
N LEU A 14 26.95 -44.79 -37.65
CA LEU A 14 25.75 -44.13 -38.21
C LEU A 14 24.59 -45.09 -38.50
N LEU A 15 24.85 -46.43 -38.46
CA LEU A 15 23.82 -47.45 -38.73
C LEU A 15 23.22 -48.09 -37.45
N ALA A 16 23.73 -47.72 -36.27
CA ALA A 16 23.25 -48.26 -35.00
C ALA A 16 22.28 -47.30 -34.26
N TRP A 17 21.91 -46.15 -34.83
CA TRP A 17 21.02 -45.15 -34.21
C TRP A 17 19.66 -45.01 -34.90
N THR A 18 19.29 -45.96 -35.77
CA THR A 18 17.93 -46.04 -36.35
C THR A 18 17.10 -47.18 -35.77
N ALA A 19 17.45 -47.68 -34.60
CA ALA A 19 16.65 -48.67 -33.89
C ALA A 19 15.79 -47.93 -32.81
N VAL A 20 14.58 -47.62 -33.25
CA VAL A 20 13.35 -47.68 -32.47
C VAL A 20 13.35 -46.84 -31.19
N CYS A 21 13.09 -45.54 -31.32
CA CYS A 21 12.08 -44.97 -30.44
C CYS A 21 10.72 -45.44 -30.96
N PRO A 22 9.89 -46.13 -30.17
CA PRO A 22 8.48 -46.09 -30.44
C PRO A 22 8.08 -44.66 -30.24
N ALA A 23 7.87 -43.91 -31.33
CA ALA A 23 7.04 -42.75 -31.28
C ALA A 23 5.67 -43.28 -30.85
N ASP A 24 5.35 -43.18 -29.55
CA ASP A 24 3.96 -43.04 -29.17
C ASP A 24 3.45 -41.87 -29.99
N ALA A 25 2.92 -42.21 -31.16
CA ALA A 25 2.10 -41.29 -31.94
C ALA A 25 0.86 -41.05 -31.05
N GLN A 26 0.99 -40.16 -30.06
CA GLN A 26 -0.14 -39.49 -29.47
C GLN A 26 -0.89 -38.92 -30.66
N GLN A 27 -1.95 -39.61 -31.05
CA GLN A 27 -2.85 -39.16 -32.09
C GLN A 27 -3.26 -37.74 -31.69
N THR A 28 -2.62 -36.74 -32.30
CA THR A 28 -2.93 -35.33 -32.05
C THR A 28 -4.37 -35.13 -32.43
N ARG A 29 -5.25 -35.03 -31.41
CA ARG A 29 -6.67 -34.73 -31.60
C ARG A 29 -6.76 -33.50 -32.50
N SER A 30 -7.70 -33.50 -33.46
CA SER A 30 -7.89 -32.33 -34.29
C SER A 30 -8.22 -31.09 -33.46
N LEU A 31 -7.91 -29.89 -33.93
CA LEU A 31 -8.29 -28.64 -33.21
C LEU A 31 -9.79 -28.58 -32.94
N ARG A 32 -10.60 -29.13 -33.87
CA ARG A 32 -12.04 -29.24 -33.70
C ARG A 32 -12.40 -30.17 -32.54
N ASP A 33 -11.77 -31.33 -32.43
CA ASP A 33 -12.03 -32.27 -31.36
C ASP A 33 -11.56 -31.73 -30.00
N GLN A 34 -10.44 -31.01 -29.98
CA GLN A 34 -9.96 -30.32 -28.79
C GLN A 34 -10.90 -29.20 -28.34
N PHE A 35 -11.50 -28.48 -29.30
CA PHE A 35 -12.48 -27.43 -29.00
C PHE A 35 -13.80 -28.01 -28.50
N LEU A 36 -14.32 -29.08 -29.11
CA LEU A 36 -15.57 -29.72 -28.72
C LEU A 36 -15.47 -30.52 -27.41
N SER A 37 -14.29 -30.98 -27.08
CA SER A 37 -14.01 -31.78 -25.87
C SER A 37 -12.63 -31.34 -25.31
N PRO A 38 -12.56 -30.22 -24.61
CA PRO A 38 -11.30 -29.69 -24.07
C PRO A 38 -10.69 -30.64 -23.06
N SER A 39 -9.35 -30.64 -22.98
CA SER A 39 -8.63 -31.35 -21.93
C SER A 39 -8.95 -30.78 -20.54
N ASP A 40 -8.72 -31.54 -19.47
CA ASP A 40 -8.98 -31.06 -18.09
C ASP A 40 -8.20 -29.80 -17.76
N GLU A 41 -7.03 -29.58 -18.35
CA GLU A 41 -6.22 -28.37 -18.17
C GLU A 41 -6.83 -27.13 -18.81
N ALA A 42 -7.68 -27.30 -19.84
CA ALA A 42 -8.36 -26.23 -20.55
C ALA A 42 -9.76 -25.92 -20.01
N LYS A 43 -10.22 -26.66 -19.00
CA LYS A 43 -11.52 -26.44 -18.39
C LYS A 43 -11.53 -25.17 -17.54
N PRO A 44 -12.65 -24.39 -17.51
CA PRO A 44 -12.75 -23.20 -16.68
C PRO A 44 -12.77 -23.53 -15.20
N TRP A 45 -12.41 -22.55 -14.41
CA TRP A 45 -12.43 -22.60 -12.95
C TRP A 45 -13.33 -21.50 -12.39
N THR A 46 -13.81 -21.64 -11.15
CA THR A 46 -14.61 -20.64 -10.46
C THR A 46 -14.08 -20.39 -9.06
N PHE A 47 -14.41 -19.23 -8.48
CA PHE A 47 -14.23 -19.01 -7.05
C PHE A 47 -15.29 -19.78 -6.27
N TRP A 48 -14.89 -20.27 -5.09
CA TRP A 48 -15.74 -20.99 -4.17
C TRP A 48 -15.64 -20.35 -2.79
N TYR A 49 -16.57 -19.43 -2.54
CA TYR A 49 -16.55 -18.64 -1.32
C TYR A 49 -17.18 -19.39 -0.15
N TRP A 50 -16.40 -19.63 0.87
CA TRP A 50 -16.88 -20.12 2.16
C TRP A 50 -17.11 -18.95 3.10
N MET A 51 -18.33 -18.41 3.10
CA MET A 51 -18.69 -17.21 3.84
C MET A 51 -19.17 -17.54 5.24
N TYR A 52 -18.69 -16.80 6.23
CA TYR A 52 -19.13 -16.87 7.63
C TYR A 52 -19.00 -18.25 8.28
N GLY A 53 -18.14 -19.10 7.81
CA GLY A 53 -18.04 -20.48 8.30
C GLY A 53 -19.31 -21.33 8.11
N THR A 54 -20.21 -20.91 7.22
CA THR A 54 -21.47 -21.62 6.92
C THR A 54 -21.27 -22.71 5.88
N VAL A 55 -20.42 -23.68 6.19
CA VAL A 55 -20.07 -24.80 5.31
C VAL A 55 -20.45 -26.13 5.96
N SER A 56 -20.99 -27.05 5.17
CA SER A 56 -21.33 -28.42 5.59
C SER A 56 -20.84 -29.45 4.58
N LYS A 57 -20.72 -30.70 4.98
CA LYS A 57 -20.33 -31.80 4.08
C LYS A 57 -21.33 -31.98 2.95
N GLU A 58 -22.62 -31.88 3.24
CA GLU A 58 -23.70 -31.98 2.26
C GLU A 58 -23.60 -30.86 1.22
N GLY A 59 -23.35 -29.63 1.67
CA GLY A 59 -23.16 -28.45 0.80
C GLY A 59 -21.89 -28.59 -0.06
N ILE A 60 -20.78 -29.04 0.51
CA ILE A 60 -19.53 -29.29 -0.21
C ILE A 60 -19.75 -30.32 -1.35
N THR A 61 -20.42 -31.44 -1.04
CA THR A 61 -20.73 -32.47 -2.04
C THR A 61 -21.61 -31.90 -3.14
N ALA A 62 -22.70 -31.21 -2.79
CA ALA A 62 -23.63 -30.64 -3.77
C ALA A 62 -22.96 -29.61 -4.69
N ASP A 63 -22.14 -28.72 -4.13
CA ASP A 63 -21.41 -27.69 -4.89
C ASP A 63 -20.42 -28.32 -5.87
N LEU A 64 -19.59 -29.27 -5.40
CA LEU A 64 -18.57 -29.90 -6.24
C LEU A 64 -19.19 -30.79 -7.33
N GLU A 65 -20.29 -31.49 -7.04
CA GLU A 65 -21.05 -32.24 -8.04
C GLU A 65 -21.67 -31.31 -9.10
N ALA A 66 -22.23 -30.18 -8.68
CA ALA A 66 -22.73 -29.17 -9.60
C ALA A 66 -21.64 -28.58 -10.49
N MET A 67 -20.46 -28.26 -9.92
CA MET A 67 -19.29 -27.78 -10.67
C MET A 67 -18.81 -28.82 -11.69
N LYS A 68 -18.73 -30.11 -11.29
CA LYS A 68 -18.38 -31.19 -12.20
C LYS A 68 -19.39 -31.34 -13.33
N HIS A 69 -20.68 -31.29 -13.02
CA HIS A 69 -21.74 -31.36 -14.01
C HIS A 69 -21.71 -30.17 -14.99
N ALA A 70 -21.37 -28.97 -14.51
CA ALA A 70 -21.18 -27.78 -15.32
C ALA A 70 -19.91 -27.83 -16.21
N GLY A 71 -19.07 -28.84 -16.08
CA GLY A 71 -17.86 -29.02 -16.88
C GLY A 71 -16.65 -28.23 -16.38
N LEU A 72 -16.65 -27.78 -15.13
CA LEU A 72 -15.48 -27.11 -14.53
C LEU A 72 -14.34 -28.10 -14.29
N GLY A 73 -13.10 -27.62 -14.40
CA GLY A 73 -11.88 -28.36 -14.09
C GLY A 73 -11.48 -28.31 -12.62
N GLY A 74 -11.92 -27.27 -11.92
CA GLY A 74 -11.62 -27.05 -10.52
C GLY A 74 -12.21 -25.76 -9.97
N THR A 75 -11.85 -25.46 -8.72
CA THR A 75 -12.32 -24.29 -8.02
C THR A 75 -11.29 -23.73 -7.05
N TYR A 76 -11.37 -22.43 -6.73
CA TYR A 76 -10.54 -21.73 -5.76
C TYR A 76 -11.31 -21.57 -4.45
N LEU A 77 -10.90 -22.30 -3.41
CA LEU A 77 -11.44 -22.16 -2.07
C LEU A 77 -10.98 -20.85 -1.45
N MET A 78 -11.93 -19.99 -1.13
CA MET A 78 -11.72 -18.67 -0.51
C MET A 78 -12.63 -18.52 0.71
N PRO A 79 -12.10 -18.68 1.94
CA PRO A 79 -12.85 -18.40 3.15
C PRO A 79 -12.95 -16.89 3.36
N ILE A 80 -14.14 -16.41 3.76
CA ILE A 80 -14.42 -14.99 3.91
C ILE A 80 -15.27 -14.78 5.16
N LYS A 81 -14.85 -13.86 6.03
CA LYS A 81 -15.49 -13.47 7.27
C LYS A 81 -15.70 -14.64 8.25
N GLY A 82 -15.72 -14.32 9.52
CA GLY A 82 -15.95 -15.29 10.59
C GLY A 82 -17.43 -15.51 10.93
N ILE A 83 -17.70 -16.53 11.71
CA ILE A 83 -19.05 -16.94 12.11
C ILE A 83 -19.85 -15.86 12.88
N HIS A 84 -19.17 -14.86 13.43
CA HIS A 84 -19.80 -13.78 14.22
C HIS A 84 -20.04 -12.49 13.42
N GLU A 85 -19.80 -12.48 12.10
CA GLU A 85 -19.83 -11.26 11.29
C GLU A 85 -21.16 -11.05 10.52
N GLY A 86 -22.29 -11.52 11.06
CA GLY A 86 -23.61 -11.22 10.51
C GLY A 86 -24.14 -12.25 9.51
N ALA A 87 -23.78 -13.51 9.66
CA ALA A 87 -24.32 -14.62 8.86
C ALA A 87 -25.84 -14.75 9.03
N GLN A 88 -26.53 -15.02 7.93
CA GLN A 88 -27.95 -15.39 7.95
C GLN A 88 -28.19 -16.84 8.44
N TYR A 89 -27.12 -17.64 8.48
CA TYR A 89 -27.14 -19.05 8.84
C TYR A 89 -26.10 -19.33 9.93
N ASP A 90 -26.37 -20.32 10.77
CA ASP A 90 -25.43 -20.74 11.82
C ASP A 90 -24.19 -21.39 11.21
N GLY A 91 -23.10 -20.62 11.13
CA GLY A 91 -21.78 -21.13 10.76
C GLY A 91 -21.14 -21.85 11.94
N LYS A 92 -20.49 -22.97 11.68
CA LYS A 92 -19.78 -23.78 12.70
C LYS A 92 -18.30 -23.96 12.40
N ALA A 93 -17.90 -23.78 11.17
CA ALA A 93 -16.53 -24.00 10.70
C ALA A 93 -15.74 -22.67 10.69
N GLN A 94 -15.42 -22.14 11.88
CA GLN A 94 -14.54 -20.98 12.00
C GLN A 94 -13.14 -21.34 11.49
N GLN A 95 -12.57 -20.47 10.66
CA GLN A 95 -11.22 -20.66 10.11
C GLN A 95 -10.21 -20.98 11.21
N LEU A 96 -9.29 -21.86 10.91
CA LEU A 96 -8.22 -22.40 11.76
C LEU A 96 -8.68 -23.38 12.86
N THR A 97 -9.99 -23.56 13.08
CA THR A 97 -10.49 -24.57 14.03
C THR A 97 -10.36 -25.98 13.46
N PRO A 98 -10.42 -27.04 14.32
CA PRO A 98 -10.47 -28.41 13.85
C PRO A 98 -11.64 -28.68 12.89
N GLU A 99 -12.80 -28.09 13.17
CA GLU A 99 -14.01 -28.23 12.35
C GLU A 99 -13.79 -27.66 10.95
N TRP A 100 -13.10 -26.52 10.83
CA TRP A 100 -12.78 -25.93 9.54
C TRP A 100 -11.80 -26.79 8.74
N TRP A 101 -10.76 -27.32 9.38
CA TRP A 101 -9.80 -28.23 8.73
C TRP A 101 -10.45 -29.55 8.31
N GLU A 102 -11.45 -30.03 9.05
CA GLU A 102 -12.25 -31.19 8.67
C GLU A 102 -13.05 -30.90 7.38
N MET A 103 -13.64 -29.71 7.24
CA MET A 103 -14.32 -29.32 6.00
C MET A 103 -13.34 -29.20 4.82
N VAL A 104 -12.15 -28.64 5.05
CA VAL A 104 -11.08 -28.59 4.03
C VAL A 104 -10.64 -29.99 3.62
N ARG A 105 -10.42 -30.89 4.56
CA ARG A 105 -10.10 -32.30 4.30
C ARG A 105 -11.20 -32.95 3.45
N PHE A 106 -12.44 -32.84 3.88
CA PHE A 106 -13.59 -33.41 3.17
C PHE A 106 -13.73 -32.85 1.75
N SER A 107 -13.52 -31.54 1.56
CA SER A 107 -13.58 -30.94 0.22
C SER A 107 -12.49 -31.50 -0.73
N MET A 108 -11.31 -31.81 -0.20
CA MET A 108 -10.25 -32.44 -0.99
C MET A 108 -10.61 -33.88 -1.37
N GLU A 109 -11.19 -34.65 -0.45
CA GLU A 109 -11.63 -36.02 -0.71
C GLU A 109 -12.76 -36.06 -1.76
N GLU A 110 -13.73 -35.17 -1.67
CA GLU A 110 -14.79 -35.05 -2.66
C GLU A 110 -14.27 -34.58 -4.04
N ALA A 111 -13.35 -33.61 -4.05
CA ALA A 111 -12.73 -33.19 -5.30
C ALA A 111 -11.93 -34.34 -5.96
N ASP A 112 -11.21 -35.14 -5.17
CA ASP A 112 -10.51 -36.35 -5.67
C ASP A 112 -11.49 -37.37 -6.24
N ARG A 113 -12.59 -37.67 -5.51
CA ARG A 113 -13.67 -38.56 -5.97
C ARG A 113 -14.25 -38.13 -7.33
N LEU A 114 -14.43 -36.82 -7.53
CA LEU A 114 -15.03 -36.26 -8.74
C LEU A 114 -14.01 -35.96 -9.86
N GLY A 115 -12.70 -36.13 -9.60
CA GLY A 115 -11.63 -35.76 -10.51
C GLY A 115 -11.51 -34.26 -10.74
N LEU A 116 -11.96 -33.43 -9.80
CA LEU A 116 -11.76 -31.99 -9.78
C LEU A 116 -10.43 -31.61 -9.15
N LYS A 117 -9.94 -30.41 -9.45
CA LYS A 117 -8.79 -29.81 -8.80
C LYS A 117 -9.19 -28.64 -7.91
N LEU A 118 -8.38 -28.37 -6.89
CA LEU A 118 -8.56 -27.26 -5.99
C LEU A 118 -7.39 -26.27 -6.09
N GLY A 119 -7.70 -25.01 -5.97
CA GLY A 119 -6.80 -23.97 -5.53
C GLY A 119 -7.21 -23.51 -4.13
N MET A 120 -6.28 -22.97 -3.37
CA MET A 120 -6.57 -22.34 -2.09
C MET A 120 -5.88 -20.99 -2.01
N HIS A 121 -6.57 -19.98 -1.47
CA HIS A 121 -5.99 -18.67 -1.25
C HIS A 121 -4.86 -18.75 -0.19
N ILE A 122 -3.86 -17.85 -0.29
CA ILE A 122 -2.70 -17.87 0.61
C ILE A 122 -2.98 -17.32 2.00
N CYS A 123 -4.15 -16.74 2.23
CA CYS A 123 -4.61 -16.30 3.54
C CYS A 123 -6.12 -16.43 3.68
N ASP A 124 -6.65 -16.13 4.85
CA ASP A 124 -8.06 -15.92 5.10
C ASP A 124 -8.50 -14.56 4.57
N GLY A 125 -9.66 -14.45 3.92
CA GLY A 125 -10.17 -13.24 3.31
C GLY A 125 -9.61 -12.95 1.91
N PHE A 126 -9.82 -11.72 1.41
CA PHE A 126 -9.39 -11.29 0.08
C PHE A 126 -7.97 -10.71 0.03
N ALA A 127 -7.38 -10.36 1.17
CA ALA A 127 -6.05 -9.77 1.21
C ALA A 127 -4.94 -10.78 0.91
N LEU A 128 -3.67 -10.34 0.89
CA LEU A 128 -2.61 -11.13 0.30
C LEU A 128 -1.97 -12.14 1.24
N ALA A 129 -1.51 -11.72 2.42
CA ALA A 129 -0.58 -12.53 3.18
C ALA A 129 -0.58 -12.18 4.68
N GLY A 130 -1.75 -12.05 5.27
CA GLY A 130 -1.93 -11.77 6.69
C GLY A 130 -2.34 -12.99 7.51
N GLY A 131 -2.03 -12.95 8.80
CA GLY A 131 -2.43 -14.00 9.73
C GLY A 131 -2.05 -13.72 11.18
N PRO A 132 -2.70 -14.39 12.16
CA PRO A 132 -2.53 -14.12 13.59
C PRO A 132 -1.14 -14.46 14.14
N TRP A 133 -0.31 -15.14 13.37
CA TRP A 133 1.09 -15.47 13.69
C TRP A 133 2.08 -14.37 13.31
N ILE A 134 1.65 -13.32 12.61
CA ILE A 134 2.52 -12.20 12.21
C ILE A 134 2.53 -11.15 13.32
N THR A 135 3.71 -10.91 13.90
CA THR A 135 3.91 -9.88 14.91
C THR A 135 4.08 -8.50 14.27
N PRO A 136 3.93 -7.38 15.02
CA PRO A 136 4.20 -6.04 14.49
C PRO A 136 5.60 -5.90 13.85
N GLU A 137 6.63 -6.51 14.43
CA GLU A 137 8.00 -6.51 13.86
C GLU A 137 8.11 -7.26 12.52
N GLU A 138 7.29 -8.29 12.33
CA GLU A 138 7.29 -9.14 11.15
C GLU A 138 6.28 -8.69 10.07
N SER A 139 5.54 -7.62 10.36
CA SER A 139 4.50 -7.11 9.47
C SER A 139 5.02 -6.05 8.49
N MET A 140 4.16 -5.62 7.58
CA MET A 140 4.42 -4.46 6.70
C MET A 140 4.78 -3.23 7.54
N GLN A 141 5.85 -2.53 7.13
CA GLN A 141 6.40 -1.38 7.86
C GLN A 141 6.23 -0.09 7.09
N LYS A 142 6.07 1.02 7.82
CA LYS A 142 6.10 2.39 7.29
C LYS A 142 7.10 3.27 8.03
N VAL A 143 7.72 4.21 7.31
CA VAL A 143 8.51 5.28 7.92
C VAL A 143 7.58 6.23 8.65
N VAL A 144 7.97 6.61 9.87
CA VAL A 144 7.27 7.59 10.71
C VAL A 144 8.29 8.57 11.29
N TRP A 145 7.85 9.75 11.69
CA TRP A 145 8.75 10.76 12.27
C TRP A 145 8.03 11.66 13.26
N SER A 146 8.84 12.33 14.08
CA SER A 146 8.44 13.47 14.88
C SER A 146 9.48 14.57 14.72
N ASP A 147 9.06 15.81 14.88
CA ASP A 147 9.95 16.96 14.82
C ASP A 147 9.88 17.80 16.09
N THR A 148 10.97 18.51 16.37
CA THR A 148 11.11 19.37 17.54
C THR A 148 11.97 20.56 17.17
N ILE A 149 11.49 21.78 17.40
CA ILE A 149 12.26 23.00 17.18
C ILE A 149 13.13 23.31 18.40
N VAL A 150 14.40 23.58 18.16
CA VAL A 150 15.37 23.94 19.19
C VAL A 150 16.23 25.13 18.79
N ASN A 151 16.79 25.83 19.78
CA ASN A 151 17.80 26.88 19.55
C ASN A 151 19.19 26.29 19.69
N GLY A 152 20.02 26.44 18.67
CA GLY A 152 21.45 26.10 18.69
C GLY A 152 22.30 27.12 19.47
N GLY A 153 23.60 26.98 19.38
CA GLY A 153 24.60 27.87 20.01
C GLY A 153 25.05 27.43 21.40
N LYS A 154 24.45 26.39 21.98
CA LYS A 154 24.86 25.82 23.27
C LYS A 154 24.70 24.31 23.30
N LEU A 155 25.39 23.64 24.23
CA LEU A 155 25.20 22.22 24.48
C LEU A 155 23.75 21.96 24.96
N MET A 156 23.09 21.01 24.32
CA MET A 156 21.76 20.54 24.70
C MET A 156 21.81 19.06 25.11
N ALA A 157 20.97 18.68 26.07
CA ALA A 157 20.71 17.31 26.47
C ALA A 157 19.18 17.18 26.60
N ILE A 158 18.53 16.62 25.58
CA ILE A 158 17.06 16.60 25.49
C ILE A 158 16.54 15.22 25.08
N ARG A 159 15.34 14.90 25.57
CA ARG A 159 14.54 13.78 25.08
C ARG A 159 13.65 14.28 23.96
N LEU A 160 13.58 13.51 22.89
CA LEU A 160 12.72 13.81 21.74
C LEU A 160 11.42 13.00 21.84
N PRO A 161 10.28 13.56 21.41
CA PRO A 161 9.04 12.82 21.33
C PRO A 161 9.22 11.59 20.43
N GLN A 162 8.60 10.48 20.84
CA GLN A 162 8.59 9.30 20.01
C GLN A 162 7.55 9.50 18.89
N PRO A 163 7.90 9.15 17.64
CA PRO A 163 6.92 9.07 16.57
C PRO A 163 5.81 8.05 16.85
N GLU A 164 4.82 8.00 15.97
CA GLU A 164 3.77 6.98 15.98
C GLU A 164 4.37 5.57 16.17
N ALA A 165 3.70 4.75 16.98
CA ALA A 165 4.08 3.35 17.23
C ALA A 165 2.83 2.47 17.19
N TYR A 166 2.82 1.48 16.34
CA TYR A 166 1.76 0.48 16.31
C TYR A 166 2.01 -0.59 17.37
N GLU A 167 1.06 -0.78 18.30
CA GLU A 167 1.19 -1.74 19.42
C GLU A 167 2.53 -1.66 20.17
N ASN A 168 3.01 -0.42 20.40
CA ASN A 168 4.31 -0.13 21.02
C ASN A 168 5.54 -0.58 20.21
N TYR A 169 5.38 -1.08 18.99
CA TYR A 169 6.51 -1.38 18.13
C TYR A 169 6.95 -0.13 17.37
N TYR A 170 8.19 0.26 17.59
CA TYR A 170 8.87 1.37 16.93
C TYR A 170 10.38 1.18 16.99
N GLU A 171 11.08 1.47 15.90
CA GLU A 171 12.54 1.49 15.86
C GLU A 171 13.05 2.79 15.20
N ASP A 172 14.05 3.41 15.83
CA ASP A 172 14.72 4.58 15.26
C ASP A 172 15.55 4.19 14.02
N ILE A 173 15.47 5.01 12.97
CA ILE A 173 16.31 4.91 11.77
C ILE A 173 17.42 5.96 11.85
N ALA A 174 17.05 7.23 12.01
CA ALA A 174 17.99 8.36 12.01
C ALA A 174 17.42 9.58 12.72
N LEU A 175 18.34 10.46 13.13
CA LEU A 175 18.01 11.80 13.66
C LEU A 175 18.78 12.85 12.85
N PHE A 176 18.05 13.82 12.31
CA PHE A 176 18.61 14.93 11.56
C PHE A 176 18.31 16.28 12.24
N ALA A 177 19.20 17.23 12.07
CA ALA A 177 18.95 18.63 12.35
C ALA A 177 18.94 19.42 11.04
N LEU A 178 17.85 20.12 10.76
CA LEU A 178 17.65 20.98 9.61
C LEU A 178 17.53 22.43 10.09
N PRO A 179 18.26 23.40 9.48
CA PRO A 179 18.11 24.81 9.84
C PRO A 179 16.71 25.29 9.41
N VAL A 180 16.02 26.04 10.28
CA VAL A 180 14.72 26.62 9.95
C VAL A 180 14.75 28.14 10.13
N GLU A 181 14.04 28.85 9.26
CA GLU A 181 13.84 30.27 9.39
C GLU A 181 12.87 30.61 10.52
N ASP A 182 12.92 31.84 11.02
CA ASP A 182 12.25 32.27 12.24
C ASP A 182 10.72 32.29 12.23
N ALA A 183 10.08 31.90 11.16
CA ALA A 183 8.65 31.98 11.04
C ALA A 183 7.96 30.74 11.64
N ALA A 184 7.33 30.89 12.77
CA ALA A 184 6.45 29.87 13.33
C ALA A 184 5.21 29.66 12.44
N ASP A 185 4.81 28.41 12.23
CA ASP A 185 3.52 28.04 11.60
C ASP A 185 2.31 28.38 12.50
N GLU A 186 2.55 28.95 13.66
CA GLU A 186 1.57 29.14 14.76
C GLU A 186 0.55 30.27 14.54
N MET A 187 0.51 30.89 13.35
CA MET A 187 -0.54 31.88 13.08
C MET A 187 -1.89 31.19 12.92
N GLN A 188 -2.77 31.41 13.88
CA GLN A 188 -4.13 30.91 13.78
C GLN A 188 -4.95 31.72 12.79
N ALA A 189 -5.71 31.05 11.93
CA ALA A 189 -6.65 31.66 11.02
C ALA A 189 -8.07 31.56 11.56
N LYS A 190 -8.88 32.60 11.29
CA LYS A 190 -10.32 32.49 11.40
C LYS A 190 -10.86 31.76 10.16
N ILE A 191 -11.55 30.63 10.38
CA ILE A 191 -12.09 29.78 9.31
C ILE A 191 -13.57 30.11 9.11
N THR A 192 -13.97 30.32 7.85
CA THR A 192 -15.37 30.57 7.47
C THR A 192 -15.73 29.69 6.28
N CYS A 193 -16.90 29.05 6.34
CA CYS A 193 -17.44 28.25 5.23
C CYS A 193 -18.64 28.96 4.61
N VAL A 194 -18.64 29.15 3.28
CA VAL A 194 -19.70 29.88 2.57
C VAL A 194 -20.27 29.02 1.44
N ASN A 195 -21.58 28.82 1.46
CA ASN A 195 -22.32 28.17 0.38
C ASN A 195 -22.55 29.12 -0.79
N LEU A 196 -22.31 28.68 -2.02
CA LEU A 196 -22.52 29.40 -3.25
C LEU A 196 -23.82 29.01 -3.97
N ALA A 197 -24.55 28.02 -3.49
CA ALA A 197 -25.84 27.63 -4.05
C ALA A 197 -26.90 28.75 -3.81
N THR A 198 -27.52 29.24 -4.88
CA THR A 198 -28.36 30.46 -4.86
C THR A 198 -29.85 30.22 -4.68
N THR A 199 -30.35 29.01 -4.46
CA THR A 199 -31.80 28.74 -4.45
C THR A 199 -32.31 27.81 -3.35
N GLY A 200 -33.41 28.19 -2.80
CA GLY A 200 -34.21 27.83 -1.65
C GLY A 200 -34.62 26.40 -1.35
N ASN A 201 -34.09 25.38 -2.03
CA ASN A 201 -34.44 23.98 -1.78
C ASN A 201 -33.26 23.11 -1.29
N VAL A 202 -32.20 23.72 -0.82
CA VAL A 202 -31.01 23.02 -0.33
C VAL A 202 -31.23 22.63 1.14
N LYS A 203 -31.22 21.33 1.43
CA LYS A 203 -31.29 20.85 2.82
C LYS A 203 -30.03 21.26 3.60
N ALA A 204 -30.20 21.61 4.87
CA ALA A 204 -29.10 22.05 5.74
C ALA A 204 -27.89 21.09 5.75
N ALA A 205 -28.14 19.78 5.67
CA ALA A 205 -27.08 18.77 5.59
C ALA A 205 -26.31 18.72 4.25
N GLN A 206 -26.74 19.48 3.25
CA GLN A 206 -26.14 19.53 1.91
C GLN A 206 -25.37 20.85 1.67
N THR A 207 -25.53 21.84 2.56
CA THR A 207 -24.77 23.10 2.52
C THR A 207 -23.39 22.90 3.14
N VAL A 208 -22.42 23.74 2.77
CA VAL A 208 -21.12 23.71 3.42
C VAL A 208 -21.26 24.06 4.90
N ASN A 209 -20.79 23.20 5.76
CA ASN A 209 -20.71 23.41 7.19
C ASN A 209 -19.44 22.77 7.77
N MET A 210 -19.05 23.27 8.92
CA MET A 210 -18.05 22.64 9.78
C MET A 210 -18.80 22.16 11.02
N ASP A 211 -18.80 20.86 11.25
CA ASP A 211 -19.45 20.27 12.42
C ASP A 211 -18.63 20.49 13.71
N ALA A 212 -19.16 20.07 14.86
CA ALA A 212 -18.51 20.23 16.16
C ALA A 212 -17.14 19.52 16.27
N THR A 213 -16.83 18.59 15.35
CA THR A 213 -15.54 17.89 15.25
C THR A 213 -14.58 18.52 14.26
N GLY A 214 -14.97 19.65 13.62
CA GLY A 214 -14.18 20.35 12.62
C GLY A 214 -14.30 19.81 11.20
N VAL A 215 -15.08 18.75 10.97
CA VAL A 215 -15.25 18.16 9.63
C VAL A 215 -16.08 19.08 8.75
N ILE A 216 -15.53 19.41 7.58
CA ILE A 216 -16.16 20.26 6.57
C ILE A 216 -16.78 19.39 5.48
N ARG A 217 -18.06 19.62 5.19
CA ARG A 217 -18.83 18.85 4.20
C ARG A 217 -19.66 19.76 3.31
N SER A 218 -19.78 19.41 2.03
CA SER A 218 -20.74 20.00 1.11
C SER A 218 -20.99 19.10 -0.10
N SER A 219 -22.23 19.09 -0.59
CA SER A 219 -22.60 18.52 -1.88
C SER A 219 -22.89 19.61 -2.93
N TYR A 220 -22.71 20.87 -2.58
CA TYR A 220 -22.99 22.04 -3.41
C TYR A 220 -21.77 22.95 -3.53
N PRO A 221 -21.69 23.77 -4.58
CA PRO A 221 -20.61 24.73 -4.73
C PRO A 221 -20.43 25.60 -3.48
N CYS A 222 -19.21 25.73 -3.03
CA CYS A 222 -18.90 26.44 -1.79
C CYS A 222 -17.45 26.94 -1.80
N TYR A 223 -17.10 27.73 -0.79
CA TYR A 223 -15.70 27.96 -0.47
C TYR A 223 -15.45 27.90 1.04
N ILE A 224 -14.21 27.57 1.39
CA ILE A 224 -13.65 27.67 2.73
C ILE A 224 -12.69 28.84 2.71
N GLN A 225 -12.79 29.75 3.68
CA GLN A 225 -11.90 30.91 3.80
C GLN A 225 -11.09 30.83 5.08
N TYR A 226 -9.80 31.06 4.94
CA TYR A 226 -8.84 31.28 6.01
C TYR A 226 -8.49 32.77 6.04
N GLU A 227 -8.67 33.43 7.19
CA GLU A 227 -8.35 34.82 7.43
C GLU A 227 -7.33 34.92 8.55
N TYR A 228 -6.17 35.49 8.20
CA TYR A 228 -5.06 35.74 9.14
C TYR A 228 -5.04 37.19 9.58
N GLU A 229 -4.63 37.45 10.83
CA GLU A 229 -4.47 38.83 11.33
C GLU A 229 -3.35 39.59 10.60
N GLN A 230 -2.26 38.86 10.27
CA GLN A 230 -1.11 39.37 9.52
C GLN A 230 -0.90 38.54 8.24
N PRO A 231 -0.17 39.05 7.24
CA PRO A 231 0.13 38.30 6.05
C PRO A 231 0.84 36.97 6.37
N PHE A 232 0.32 35.87 5.83
CA PHE A 232 0.85 34.53 5.97
C PHE A 232 1.42 34.09 4.61
N THR A 233 2.64 33.55 4.61
CA THR A 233 3.23 32.95 3.40
C THR A 233 2.93 31.46 3.37
N CYS A 234 2.02 31.05 2.49
CA CYS A 234 1.69 29.65 2.28
C CYS A 234 2.54 29.06 1.13
N ARG A 235 3.13 27.89 1.35
CA ARG A 235 3.93 27.14 0.35
C ARG A 235 3.33 25.78 0.02
N ASN A 236 2.59 25.18 0.92
CA ASN A 236 1.82 23.98 0.66
C ASN A 236 0.55 23.92 1.50
N ILE A 237 -0.38 23.12 1.03
CA ILE A 237 -1.68 22.87 1.63
C ILE A 237 -1.78 21.36 1.88
N GLU A 238 -1.90 20.98 3.14
CA GLU A 238 -2.17 19.61 3.53
C GLU A 238 -3.67 19.44 3.73
N ILE A 239 -4.27 18.53 2.98
CA ILE A 239 -5.67 18.14 3.12
C ILE A 239 -5.72 16.94 4.05
N VAL A 240 -6.27 17.14 5.25
CA VAL A 240 -6.57 16.06 6.18
C VAL A 240 -7.91 15.45 5.81
N LEU A 241 -7.89 14.23 5.32
CA LEU A 241 -9.07 13.56 4.80
C LEU A 241 -10.04 13.11 5.91
N ASN A 242 -11.29 13.00 5.54
CA ASN A 242 -12.30 12.29 6.32
C ASN A 242 -12.86 11.14 5.47
N GLY A 243 -12.16 10.03 5.51
CA GLY A 243 -12.41 8.88 4.66
C GLY A 243 -11.88 9.05 3.22
N ASN A 244 -12.01 8.00 2.43
CA ASN A 244 -11.50 7.95 1.07
C ASN A 244 -12.37 8.78 0.10
N ASN A 245 -12.05 10.07 -0.04
CA ASN A 245 -12.77 10.99 -0.91
C ASN A 245 -11.81 11.93 -1.66
N TYR A 246 -11.32 11.51 -2.81
CA TYR A 246 -10.40 12.29 -3.63
C TYR A 246 -11.03 13.56 -4.23
N GLN A 247 -12.37 13.67 -4.30
CA GLN A 247 -13.05 14.88 -4.77
C GLN A 247 -12.77 16.09 -3.86
N ALA A 248 -12.50 15.85 -2.58
CA ALA A 248 -12.10 16.90 -1.64
C ALA A 248 -10.78 17.60 -2.02
N HIS A 249 -9.96 17.00 -2.87
CA HIS A 249 -8.68 17.58 -3.32
C HIS A 249 -8.84 18.58 -4.47
N ARG A 250 -10.01 18.65 -5.13
CA ARG A 250 -10.25 19.51 -6.31
C ARG A 250 -10.58 20.94 -5.90
N LEU A 251 -9.72 21.56 -5.11
CA LEU A 251 -9.92 22.92 -4.61
C LEU A 251 -9.24 23.95 -5.51
N LYS A 252 -9.97 25.00 -5.90
CA LYS A 252 -9.40 26.18 -6.53
C LYS A 252 -8.92 27.15 -5.44
N VAL A 253 -7.62 27.39 -5.39
CA VAL A 253 -6.99 28.24 -4.40
C VAL A 253 -6.91 29.67 -4.91
N MET A 254 -7.44 30.61 -4.13
CA MET A 254 -7.39 32.03 -4.37
C MET A 254 -6.80 32.74 -3.14
N ALA A 255 -6.08 33.82 -3.32
CA ALA A 255 -5.50 34.63 -2.25
C ALA A 255 -5.85 36.12 -2.39
N SER A 256 -5.94 36.83 -1.26
CA SER A 256 -6.24 38.25 -1.22
C SER A 256 -5.57 38.91 0.00
N ASP A 257 -5.21 40.18 -0.14
CA ASP A 257 -4.66 40.98 0.95
C ASP A 257 -5.72 41.82 1.66
N ASP A 258 -6.84 42.13 0.98
CA ASP A 258 -7.95 43.00 1.44
C ASP A 258 -9.26 42.23 1.71
N GLY A 259 -9.33 40.92 1.35
CA GLY A 259 -10.53 40.12 1.48
C GLY A 259 -11.62 40.40 0.42
N VAL A 260 -11.35 41.27 -0.54
CA VAL A 260 -12.27 41.70 -1.61
C VAL A 260 -11.72 41.27 -2.97
N ASN A 261 -10.49 41.64 -3.27
CA ASN A 261 -9.83 41.39 -4.54
C ASN A 261 -8.99 40.11 -4.47
N TYR A 262 -9.48 39.04 -5.09
CA TYR A 262 -8.84 37.73 -5.06
C TYR A 262 -8.09 37.44 -6.35
N ARG A 263 -6.83 37.00 -6.22
CA ARG A 263 -6.01 36.49 -7.32
C ARG A 263 -5.99 34.95 -7.29
N PHE A 264 -5.94 34.35 -8.47
CA PHE A 264 -5.77 32.88 -8.62
C PHE A 264 -4.37 32.47 -8.19
N VAL A 265 -4.26 31.37 -7.45
CA VAL A 265 -3.00 30.76 -7.02
C VAL A 265 -2.79 29.45 -7.75
N LYS A 266 -3.67 28.48 -7.54
CA LYS A 266 -3.56 27.15 -8.14
C LYS A 266 -4.92 26.43 -8.15
N GLN A 267 -5.13 25.59 -9.16
CA GLN A 267 -6.14 24.54 -9.11
C GLN A 267 -5.47 23.29 -8.55
N LEU A 268 -5.91 22.81 -7.39
CA LEU A 268 -5.44 21.55 -6.85
C LEU A 268 -6.03 20.40 -7.67
N VAL A 269 -5.18 19.47 -8.04
CA VAL A 269 -5.57 18.28 -8.79
C VAL A 269 -5.19 17.07 -7.94
N PRO A 270 -6.12 16.18 -7.62
CA PRO A 270 -5.83 15.02 -6.79
C PRO A 270 -4.80 14.10 -7.46
N ALA A 271 -4.04 13.39 -6.64
CA ALA A 271 -3.28 12.26 -7.13
C ALA A 271 -4.25 11.19 -7.66
N ARG A 272 -3.86 10.49 -8.71
CA ARG A 272 -4.62 9.33 -9.18
C ARG A 272 -4.55 8.22 -8.14
N GLN A 273 -5.70 7.71 -7.71
CA GLN A 273 -5.79 6.71 -6.64
C GLN A 273 -6.94 5.74 -6.91
N GLY A 274 -6.82 4.52 -6.37
CA GLY A 274 -7.89 3.53 -6.37
C GLY A 274 -8.72 3.57 -5.08
N TRP A 275 -9.73 2.73 -5.01
CA TRP A 275 -10.63 2.58 -3.86
C TRP A 275 -9.92 2.11 -2.56
N GLN A 276 -8.76 1.47 -2.71
CA GLN A 276 -7.93 1.02 -1.59
C GLN A 276 -7.00 2.11 -1.03
N ASN A 277 -7.14 3.34 -1.51
CA ASN A 277 -6.40 4.46 -0.92
C ASN A 277 -6.81 4.60 0.54
N THR A 278 -5.83 4.47 1.42
CA THR A 278 -6.02 4.65 2.86
C THR A 278 -6.19 6.12 3.22
N ASP A 279 -6.64 6.41 4.44
CA ASP A 279 -6.96 7.76 4.93
C ASP A 279 -5.72 8.65 5.16
N GLU A 280 -4.64 8.42 4.42
CA GLU A 280 -3.44 9.27 4.46
C GLU A 280 -3.74 10.67 3.94
N ASN A 281 -3.18 11.69 4.59
CA ASN A 281 -3.29 13.08 4.16
C ASN A 281 -2.77 13.27 2.74
N SER A 282 -3.08 14.39 2.12
CA SER A 282 -2.58 14.75 0.81
C SER A 282 -2.00 16.16 0.82
N THR A 283 -0.72 16.26 0.50
CA THR A 283 0.01 17.53 0.43
C THR A 283 0.03 18.06 -0.99
N HIS A 284 -0.39 19.31 -1.17
CA HIS A 284 -0.34 20.04 -2.44
C HIS A 284 0.61 21.24 -2.31
N SER A 285 1.72 21.21 -3.05
CA SER A 285 2.60 22.35 -3.16
C SER A 285 1.92 23.46 -3.96
N ILE A 286 2.15 24.70 -3.62
CA ILE A 286 1.69 25.88 -4.37
C ILE A 286 2.85 26.85 -4.56
N PRO A 287 2.81 27.74 -5.58
CA PRO A 287 3.75 28.85 -5.65
C PRO A 287 3.73 29.65 -4.34
N PRO A 288 4.89 30.01 -3.77
CA PRO A 288 4.95 30.77 -2.50
C PRO A 288 4.03 31.99 -2.56
N THR A 289 3.01 32.00 -1.72
CA THR A 289 1.95 33.02 -1.77
C THR A 289 1.80 33.67 -0.41
N THR A 290 2.09 34.96 -0.33
CA THR A 290 1.88 35.78 0.87
C THR A 290 0.56 36.51 0.74
N ALA A 291 -0.34 36.33 1.71
CA ALA A 291 -1.65 36.99 1.75
C ALA A 291 -2.27 36.91 3.14
N ARG A 292 -3.27 37.72 3.43
CA ARG A 292 -4.08 37.63 4.66
C ARG A 292 -5.26 36.70 4.51
N PHE A 293 -5.78 36.53 3.29
CA PHE A 293 -6.96 35.71 3.00
C PHE A 293 -6.63 34.66 1.98
N PHE A 294 -7.02 33.39 2.28
CA PHE A 294 -6.98 32.29 1.35
C PHE A 294 -8.38 31.72 1.22
N ARG A 295 -8.86 31.55 -0.03
CA ARG A 295 -10.13 30.86 -0.33
C ARG A 295 -9.89 29.60 -1.11
N PHE A 296 -10.59 28.55 -0.70
CA PHE A 296 -10.58 27.23 -1.31
C PHE A 296 -11.97 26.97 -1.88
N TYR A 297 -12.15 27.23 -3.17
CA TYR A 297 -13.41 26.99 -3.86
C TYR A 297 -13.53 25.52 -4.24
N TRP A 298 -14.69 24.96 -3.99
CA TRP A 298 -15.07 23.63 -4.39
C TRP A 298 -16.39 23.64 -5.16
N THR A 299 -16.48 22.78 -6.21
CA THR A 299 -17.69 22.55 -6.99
C THR A 299 -17.76 21.08 -7.39
N PRO A 300 -18.95 20.46 -7.46
CA PRO A 300 -19.11 19.12 -8.02
C PRO A 300 -18.88 19.07 -9.54
N GLU A 301 -18.93 20.21 -10.23
CA GLU A 301 -18.70 20.28 -11.67
C GLU A 301 -17.24 20.01 -12.02
N GLY A 302 -17.01 19.27 -13.12
CA GLY A 302 -15.66 18.88 -13.55
C GLY A 302 -15.00 17.85 -12.66
N SER A 303 -15.68 17.35 -11.64
CA SER A 303 -15.27 16.15 -10.92
C SER A 303 -15.71 14.96 -11.74
N GLU A 304 -14.82 14.47 -12.58
CA GLU A 304 -15.06 13.22 -13.27
C GLU A 304 -15.15 12.08 -12.27
N PRO A 305 -16.11 11.15 -12.43
CA PRO A 305 -16.00 9.88 -11.76
C PRO A 305 -14.64 9.33 -12.16
N GLY A 306 -13.77 9.05 -11.19
CA GLY A 306 -12.41 8.61 -11.50
C GLY A 306 -12.46 7.42 -12.42
N SER A 307 -11.96 7.59 -13.63
CA SER A 307 -11.72 6.47 -14.55
C SER A 307 -10.69 5.50 -13.97
N GLU A 308 -10.00 5.95 -12.95
CA GLU A 308 -9.02 5.20 -12.17
C GLU A 308 -9.65 4.31 -11.10
N ASP A 309 -10.88 4.63 -10.71
CA ASP A 309 -11.63 3.92 -9.69
C ASP A 309 -13.03 3.63 -10.25
N MET A 310 -13.24 2.39 -10.64
CA MET A 310 -14.53 1.95 -11.20
C MET A 310 -15.71 2.17 -10.24
N ASP A 311 -15.45 2.22 -8.93
CA ASP A 311 -16.45 2.51 -7.94
C ASP A 311 -16.76 4.02 -7.81
N ALA A 312 -15.83 4.91 -8.13
CA ALA A 312 -16.05 6.34 -8.11
C ALA A 312 -17.18 6.79 -9.06
N ALA A 313 -17.41 6.06 -10.15
CA ALA A 313 -18.53 6.29 -11.06
C ALA A 313 -19.91 6.18 -10.39
N LYS A 314 -20.00 5.49 -9.25
CA LYS A 314 -21.23 5.31 -8.46
C LYS A 314 -21.41 6.37 -7.39
N TRP A 315 -20.38 7.16 -7.11
CA TRP A 315 -20.37 8.09 -5.98
C TRP A 315 -20.64 9.51 -6.45
N LYS A 316 -21.56 10.16 -5.76
CA LYS A 316 -21.79 11.60 -6.03
C LYS A 316 -20.60 12.40 -5.53
N PRO A 317 -20.06 13.35 -6.34
CA PRO A 317 -19.03 14.24 -5.86
C PRO A 317 -19.47 15.00 -4.62
N ASN A 318 -18.64 15.03 -3.60
CA ASN A 318 -18.85 15.83 -2.41
C ASN A 318 -17.52 16.30 -1.83
N LEU A 319 -17.56 17.44 -1.14
CA LEU A 319 -16.49 17.89 -0.28
C LEU A 319 -16.64 17.19 1.08
N LYS A 320 -15.59 16.55 1.54
CA LYS A 320 -15.54 15.90 2.87
C LYS A 320 -14.10 15.86 3.35
N ILE A 321 -13.73 16.83 4.15
CA ILE A 321 -12.39 16.97 4.71
C ILE A 321 -12.46 17.20 6.20
N LYS A 322 -11.45 16.73 6.93
CA LYS A 322 -11.33 16.97 8.36
C LYS A 322 -10.74 18.34 8.62
N GLU A 323 -9.71 18.72 7.86
CA GLU A 323 -8.98 19.96 8.05
C GLU A 323 -8.20 20.33 6.79
N LEU A 324 -7.96 21.63 6.56
CA LEU A 324 -6.92 22.15 5.68
C LEU A 324 -5.83 22.77 6.54
N ARG A 325 -4.59 22.32 6.37
CA ARG A 325 -3.42 22.90 7.02
C ARG A 325 -2.60 23.66 6.00
N LEU A 326 -2.35 24.93 6.27
CA LEU A 326 -1.54 25.79 5.44
C LEU A 326 -0.14 25.90 6.05
N HIS A 327 0.90 25.58 5.29
CA HIS A 327 2.25 25.52 5.80
C HIS A 327 3.18 26.53 5.14
N ARG A 328 4.07 27.13 5.95
CA ARG A 328 5.15 28.02 5.48
C ARG A 328 6.32 27.23 4.88
N GLU A 329 6.56 26.02 5.38
CA GLU A 329 7.62 25.18 4.88
C GLU A 329 7.29 24.64 3.48
N ALA A 330 8.29 24.56 2.62
CA ALA A 330 8.14 23.86 1.36
C ALA A 330 8.04 22.34 1.58
N ARG A 331 7.16 21.70 0.82
CA ARG A 331 7.04 20.23 0.72
C ARG A 331 6.94 19.83 -0.75
N LEU A 332 7.40 18.64 -1.07
CA LEU A 332 7.18 18.09 -2.40
C LEU A 332 5.68 17.81 -2.62
N ASN A 333 5.21 18.14 -3.81
CA ASN A 333 3.81 17.95 -4.17
C ASN A 333 3.43 16.46 -4.08
N GLN A 334 2.36 16.12 -3.33
CA GLN A 334 1.83 14.76 -3.19
C GLN A 334 2.91 13.73 -2.81
N TRP A 335 3.78 14.13 -1.90
CA TRP A 335 4.95 13.35 -1.49
C TRP A 335 4.57 12.01 -0.86
N GLU A 336 3.40 11.86 -0.25
CA GLU A 336 2.93 10.65 0.43
C GLU A 336 2.94 9.44 -0.52
N GLY A 337 2.39 9.61 -1.72
CA GLY A 337 2.44 8.58 -2.76
C GLY A 337 3.86 8.37 -3.32
N LYS A 338 4.66 9.44 -3.42
CA LYS A 338 6.05 9.37 -3.90
C LYS A 338 6.97 8.66 -2.91
N ALA A 339 6.73 8.82 -1.62
CA ALA A 339 7.45 8.14 -0.55
C ALA A 339 6.98 6.68 -0.33
N GLY A 340 5.95 6.23 -1.05
CA GLY A 340 5.41 4.87 -0.92
C GLY A 340 4.62 4.65 0.37
N LEU A 341 4.14 5.71 1.03
CA LEU A 341 3.27 5.59 2.22
C LEU A 341 1.87 5.13 1.84
N VAL A 342 1.42 5.48 0.65
CA VAL A 342 0.07 5.20 0.15
C VAL A 342 0.10 4.95 -1.36
N TRP A 343 -0.86 4.20 -1.85
CA TRP A 343 -1.02 3.91 -3.28
C TRP A 343 -1.67 5.08 -4.01
N ARG A 344 -0.83 6.00 -4.53
CA ARG A 344 -1.25 7.13 -5.34
C ARG A 344 -0.24 7.36 -6.47
N VAL A 345 -0.74 7.61 -7.67
CA VAL A 345 0.08 8.13 -8.76
C VAL A 345 0.12 9.64 -8.65
N ALA A 346 1.17 10.11 -7.99
CA ALA A 346 1.36 11.51 -7.66
C ALA A 346 1.82 12.33 -8.87
N GLN A 347 1.42 13.61 -8.93
CA GLN A 347 1.94 14.57 -9.89
C GLN A 347 3.33 15.07 -9.48
N ALA A 348 4.17 15.34 -10.47
CA ALA A 348 5.48 15.92 -10.22
C ALA A 348 5.36 17.29 -9.52
N THR A 349 6.34 17.58 -8.67
CA THR A 349 6.53 18.92 -8.08
C THR A 349 7.10 19.85 -9.15
N LYS A 350 6.59 21.06 -9.24
CA LYS A 350 7.09 22.06 -10.19
C LYS A 350 8.08 23.03 -9.52
N GLU A 351 9.03 23.53 -10.29
CA GLU A 351 10.04 24.48 -9.78
C GLU A 351 9.43 25.82 -9.33
N GLU A 352 8.30 26.24 -9.91
CA GLU A 352 7.56 27.41 -9.47
C GLU A 352 6.87 27.25 -8.11
N GLU A 353 6.68 26.00 -7.67
CA GLU A 353 6.06 25.66 -6.38
C GLU A 353 7.11 25.44 -5.30
N VAL A 354 8.23 24.79 -5.67
CA VAL A 354 9.38 24.55 -4.78
C VAL A 354 10.63 24.92 -5.54
N GLY A 355 11.18 26.09 -5.24
CA GLY A 355 12.43 26.56 -5.86
C GLY A 355 13.65 25.86 -5.26
N LYS A 356 14.80 26.02 -5.92
CA LYS A 356 16.08 25.47 -5.43
C LYS A 356 16.43 25.98 -4.03
N GLN A 357 16.09 27.22 -3.72
CA GLN A 357 16.31 27.85 -2.40
C GLN A 357 15.47 27.22 -1.28
N ASP A 358 14.41 26.52 -1.64
CA ASP A 358 13.52 25.82 -0.69
C ASP A 358 13.99 24.38 -0.41
N CYS A 359 15.02 23.92 -1.11
CA CYS A 359 15.59 22.59 -0.96
C CYS A 359 16.79 22.62 -0.01
N TYR A 360 16.82 21.73 0.96
CA TYR A 360 17.99 21.57 1.84
C TYR A 360 19.13 20.89 1.10
N SER A 361 20.31 21.50 1.08
CA SER A 361 21.51 20.78 0.63
C SER A 361 21.99 19.79 1.70
N LEU A 362 22.67 18.74 1.29
CA LEU A 362 23.26 17.76 2.22
C LEU A 362 24.24 18.42 3.21
N SER A 363 24.91 19.51 2.83
CA SER A 363 25.81 20.26 3.70
C SER A 363 25.09 21.03 4.81
N GLN A 364 23.82 21.36 4.66
CA GLN A 364 23.00 22.05 5.66
C GLN A 364 22.40 21.09 6.67
N VAL A 365 22.24 19.81 6.33
CA VAL A 365 21.61 18.80 7.17
C VAL A 365 22.66 18.11 8.05
N ILE A 366 22.48 18.18 9.36
CA ILE A 366 23.40 17.55 10.32
C ILE A 366 22.79 16.21 10.75
N ASN A 367 23.50 15.11 10.52
CA ASN A 367 23.10 13.80 11.02
C ASN A 367 23.54 13.63 12.49
N LEU A 368 22.59 13.53 13.38
CA LEU A 368 22.76 13.41 14.83
C LEU A 368 22.48 12.00 15.36
N THR A 369 22.35 11.01 14.50
CA THR A 369 21.96 9.64 14.89
C THR A 369 22.91 9.05 15.93
N LYS A 370 24.22 9.29 15.79
CA LYS A 370 25.23 8.78 16.72
C LYS A 370 25.23 9.49 18.07
N GLN A 371 24.73 10.72 18.14
CA GLN A 371 24.61 11.52 19.38
C GLN A 371 23.30 11.27 20.13
N TYR A 372 22.36 10.54 19.50
CA TYR A 372 21.09 10.16 20.10
C TYR A 372 21.19 8.77 20.72
N THR A 373 21.58 8.74 21.98
CA THR A 373 21.97 7.51 22.69
C THR A 373 21.11 7.25 23.93
N GLY A 374 21.05 6.00 24.36
CA GLY A 374 20.32 5.56 25.53
C GLY A 374 19.85 4.10 25.40
N HIS A 375 19.14 3.62 26.41
CA HIS A 375 18.59 2.25 26.42
C HIS A 375 17.08 2.27 26.22
N SER A 376 16.58 1.31 25.45
CA SER A 376 15.15 1.14 25.16
C SER A 376 14.50 2.44 24.65
N ASN A 377 13.33 2.81 25.17
CA ASN A 377 12.59 4.00 24.74
C ASN A 377 13.09 5.31 25.41
N VAL A 378 14.19 5.27 26.17
CA VAL A 378 14.74 6.43 26.87
C VAL A 378 16.07 6.82 26.24
N LYS A 379 16.00 7.44 25.06
CA LYS A 379 17.19 8.04 24.42
C LYS A 379 17.25 9.54 24.67
N THR A 380 18.45 10.05 24.78
CA THR A 380 18.75 11.48 24.96
C THR A 380 19.67 11.93 23.83
N LEU A 381 19.34 13.04 23.20
CA LEU A 381 20.26 13.74 22.30
C LEU A 381 21.19 14.61 23.13
N THR A 382 22.48 14.38 22.97
CA THR A 382 23.54 15.26 23.53
C THR A 382 24.35 15.82 22.38
N ALA A 383 24.13 17.10 22.06
CA ALA A 383 24.78 17.75 20.91
C ALA A 383 24.88 19.26 21.08
N THR A 384 25.80 19.86 20.33
CA THR A 384 25.87 21.33 20.14
C THR A 384 25.63 21.59 18.65
N LEU A 385 24.60 22.39 18.34
CA LEU A 385 24.30 22.86 17.00
C LEU A 385 24.83 24.29 16.81
N PRO A 386 25.15 24.73 15.60
CA PRO A 386 25.44 26.14 15.30
C PRO A 386 24.33 27.07 15.82
N LYS A 387 24.66 28.36 15.99
CA LYS A 387 23.65 29.37 16.36
C LYS A 387 22.53 29.42 15.31
N GLY A 388 21.29 29.58 15.73
CA GLY A 388 20.10 29.62 14.90
C GLY A 388 19.03 28.64 15.40
N LYS A 389 17.90 28.60 14.71
CA LYS A 389 16.83 27.63 14.97
C LYS A 389 17.01 26.38 14.15
N TRP A 390 16.73 25.25 14.72
CA TRP A 390 16.90 23.95 14.13
C TRP A 390 15.67 23.08 14.35
N LYS A 391 15.22 22.42 13.30
CA LYS A 391 14.26 21.33 13.38
C LYS A 391 15.02 20.02 13.58
N LEU A 392 14.79 19.37 14.70
CA LEU A 392 15.26 18.00 14.96
C LEU A 392 14.21 17.04 14.42
N LEU A 393 14.52 16.35 13.34
CA LEU A 393 13.67 15.37 12.68
C LEU A 393 14.10 13.97 13.13
N ARG A 394 13.33 13.37 14.03
CA ARG A 394 13.52 11.99 14.49
C ARG A 394 12.73 11.06 13.60
N MET A 395 13.41 10.24 12.83
CA MET A 395 12.81 9.29 11.87
C MET A 395 12.99 7.85 12.36
N GLY A 396 11.95 7.07 12.24
CA GLY A 396 11.95 5.66 12.56
C GLY A 396 10.94 4.91 11.71
N HIS A 397 10.65 3.69 12.09
CA HIS A 397 9.63 2.89 11.43
C HIS A 397 8.79 2.11 12.42
N THR A 398 7.58 1.81 12.01
CA THR A 398 6.61 1.01 12.76
C THR A 398 5.79 0.15 11.79
N ALA A 399 5.00 -0.78 12.35
CA ALA A 399 4.05 -1.54 11.55
C ALA A 399 2.97 -0.63 10.94
N THR A 400 2.51 -0.95 9.74
CA THR A 400 1.40 -0.23 9.09
C THR A 400 0.06 -0.46 9.77
N GLY A 401 -0.08 -1.58 10.50
CA GLY A 401 -1.34 -2.01 11.10
C GLY A 401 -2.33 -2.65 10.11
N HIS A 402 -1.96 -2.78 8.83
CA HIS A 402 -2.83 -3.45 7.85
C HIS A 402 -2.97 -4.95 8.16
N THR A 403 -4.20 -5.42 8.05
CA THR A 403 -4.54 -6.83 8.23
C THR A 403 -5.11 -7.40 6.94
N ASN A 404 -5.16 -8.73 6.83
CA ASN A 404 -5.86 -9.40 5.73
C ASN A 404 -7.36 -9.03 5.78
N ALA A 405 -7.78 -8.24 4.80
CA ALA A 405 -9.14 -7.71 4.71
C ALA A 405 -10.16 -8.86 4.54
N THR A 406 -11.34 -8.68 5.13
CA THR A 406 -12.44 -9.64 5.09
C THR A 406 -12.13 -11.03 5.68
N ALA A 407 -11.02 -11.20 6.37
CA ALA A 407 -10.70 -12.44 7.08
C ALA A 407 -11.61 -12.65 8.29
N GLY A 408 -11.80 -13.91 8.63
CA GLY A 408 -12.49 -14.34 9.85
C GLY A 408 -11.52 -14.79 10.94
N GLY A 409 -11.52 -16.08 11.30
CA GLY A 409 -10.65 -16.63 12.35
C GLY A 409 -9.15 -16.57 12.06
N GLY A 410 -8.77 -16.44 10.80
CA GLY A 410 -7.38 -16.25 10.36
C GLY A 410 -6.94 -14.79 10.24
N LYS A 411 -7.71 -13.83 10.80
CA LYS A 411 -7.36 -12.41 10.74
C LYS A 411 -6.08 -12.10 11.51
N GLY A 412 -5.20 -11.33 10.91
CA GLY A 412 -3.96 -10.86 11.52
C GLY A 412 -3.24 -9.86 10.63
N LEU A 413 -2.06 -9.40 11.08
CA LEU A 413 -1.26 -8.44 10.33
C LEU A 413 -0.75 -9.03 9.02
N GLU A 414 -0.69 -8.20 7.99
CA GLU A 414 -0.03 -8.51 6.73
C GLU A 414 1.49 -8.61 6.93
N CYS A 415 2.11 -9.69 6.44
CA CYS A 415 3.54 -9.95 6.61
C CYS A 415 4.41 -8.93 5.87
N ASP A 416 5.63 -8.68 6.37
CA ASP A 416 6.67 -7.91 5.67
C ASP A 416 7.01 -8.57 4.34
N LYS A 417 6.56 -7.96 3.24
CA LYS A 417 6.73 -8.47 1.88
C LYS A 417 8.14 -8.29 1.31
N PHE A 418 8.99 -7.56 2.03
CA PHE A 418 10.41 -7.40 1.70
C PHE A 418 11.31 -8.40 2.44
N ASN A 419 10.71 -9.29 3.25
CA ASN A 419 11.44 -10.27 4.05
C ASN A 419 11.02 -11.71 3.66
N PRO A 420 11.91 -12.49 3.03
CA PRO A 420 11.57 -13.86 2.60
C PRO A 420 11.19 -14.79 3.75
N LYS A 421 11.65 -14.50 4.98
CA LYS A 421 11.33 -15.32 6.15
C LYS A 421 9.88 -15.16 6.58
N THR A 422 9.35 -13.93 6.54
CA THR A 422 7.97 -13.64 6.93
C THR A 422 6.98 -14.12 5.86
N VAL A 423 7.35 -14.03 4.58
CA VAL A 423 6.59 -14.62 3.47
C VAL A 423 6.49 -16.14 3.63
N ARG A 424 7.61 -16.80 3.95
CA ARG A 424 7.62 -18.24 4.24
C ARG A 424 6.79 -18.58 5.48
N LYS A 425 6.90 -17.80 6.56
CA LYS A 425 6.11 -17.99 7.79
C LYS A 425 4.60 -17.94 7.51
N GLN A 426 4.16 -17.00 6.64
CA GLN A 426 2.76 -16.92 6.22
C GLN A 426 2.34 -18.20 5.47
N PHE A 427 3.13 -18.65 4.52
CA PHE A 427 2.89 -19.89 3.79
C PHE A 427 2.81 -21.09 4.71
N ASP A 428 3.78 -21.25 5.61
CA ASP A 428 3.90 -22.41 6.51
C ASP A 428 2.72 -22.51 7.50
N ASN A 429 2.19 -21.38 7.95
CA ASN A 429 1.11 -21.34 8.93
C ASN A 429 -0.30 -21.37 8.32
N TRP A 430 -0.42 -21.24 7.00
CA TRP A 430 -1.71 -21.28 6.33
C TRP A 430 -1.74 -22.34 5.22
N PHE A 431 -1.14 -22.06 4.07
CA PHE A 431 -1.25 -22.94 2.89
C PHE A 431 -0.65 -24.34 3.14
N ALA A 432 0.53 -24.39 3.74
CA ALA A 432 1.18 -25.67 4.07
C ALA A 432 0.36 -26.49 5.07
N GLN A 433 -0.44 -25.85 5.93
CA GLN A 433 -1.32 -26.55 6.87
C GLN A 433 -2.40 -27.38 6.15
N ALA A 434 -2.78 -27.02 4.93
CA ALA A 434 -3.71 -27.82 4.13
C ALA A 434 -3.17 -29.23 3.86
N PHE A 435 -1.85 -29.39 3.74
CA PHE A 435 -1.23 -30.73 3.63
C PHE A 435 -1.07 -31.41 4.99
N ALA A 436 -0.73 -30.66 6.03
CA ALA A 436 -0.47 -31.20 7.36
C ALA A 436 -1.75 -31.59 8.13
N LYS A 437 -2.84 -30.87 7.93
CA LYS A 437 -4.13 -31.04 8.64
C LYS A 437 -5.13 -31.92 7.89
N THR A 438 -4.82 -32.32 6.65
CA THR A 438 -5.69 -33.15 5.82
C THR A 438 -4.97 -34.47 5.46
N ASN A 439 -5.43 -35.19 4.44
CA ASN A 439 -4.69 -36.31 3.90
C ASN A 439 -3.63 -35.82 2.91
N PRO A 440 -2.31 -35.92 3.21
CA PRO A 440 -1.26 -35.36 2.36
C PRO A 440 -1.24 -35.93 0.93
N GLU A 441 -1.59 -37.20 0.75
CA GLU A 441 -1.60 -37.83 -0.57
C GLU A 441 -2.75 -37.31 -1.43
N VAL A 442 -3.95 -37.19 -0.84
CA VAL A 442 -5.11 -36.60 -1.50
C VAL A 442 -4.81 -35.12 -1.82
N ALA A 443 -4.30 -34.38 -0.83
CA ALA A 443 -3.95 -32.96 -1.03
C ALA A 443 -2.98 -32.78 -2.20
N ARG A 444 -1.94 -33.59 -2.35
CA ARG A 444 -1.01 -33.52 -3.50
C ARG A 444 -1.66 -33.82 -4.84
N ARG A 445 -2.69 -34.66 -4.87
CA ARG A 445 -3.42 -34.96 -6.12
C ARG A 445 -4.38 -33.85 -6.52
N VAL A 446 -5.02 -33.17 -5.56
CA VAL A 446 -6.11 -32.22 -5.84
C VAL A 446 -5.72 -30.76 -5.68
N LEU A 447 -4.94 -30.39 -4.65
CA LEU A 447 -4.54 -29.00 -4.41
C LEU A 447 -3.39 -28.61 -5.34
N LYS A 448 -3.73 -28.01 -6.49
CA LYS A 448 -2.79 -27.72 -7.58
C LYS A 448 -2.38 -26.26 -7.68
N TYR A 449 -3.14 -25.35 -7.08
CA TYR A 449 -2.87 -23.93 -7.20
C TYR A 449 -2.88 -23.25 -5.84
N MET A 450 -1.85 -22.47 -5.60
CA MET A 450 -1.84 -21.45 -4.57
C MET A 450 -2.33 -20.16 -5.23
N HIS A 451 -3.46 -19.64 -4.76
CA HIS A 451 -4.04 -18.44 -5.29
C HIS A 451 -3.58 -17.23 -4.49
N VAL A 452 -3.08 -16.21 -5.19
CA VAL A 452 -2.67 -14.93 -4.62
C VAL A 452 -3.37 -13.86 -5.43
N ASP A 453 -4.38 -13.21 -4.86
CA ASP A 453 -5.28 -12.34 -5.58
C ASP A 453 -4.99 -10.86 -5.36
N SER A 454 -6.00 -10.13 -4.97
CA SER A 454 -6.04 -8.68 -4.90
C SER A 454 -5.06 -8.09 -3.89
N TRP A 455 -4.42 -6.99 -4.29
CA TRP A 455 -3.62 -6.22 -3.34
C TRP A 455 -4.54 -5.34 -2.47
N GLU A 456 -5.04 -5.88 -1.35
CA GLU A 456 -5.96 -5.20 -0.44
C GLU A 456 -5.34 -4.92 0.94
N CYS A 457 -4.05 -4.65 0.98
CA CYS A 457 -3.28 -4.54 2.21
C CYS A 457 -2.54 -3.21 2.38
N GLY A 458 -2.90 -2.18 1.61
CA GLY A 458 -2.24 -0.89 1.70
C GLY A 458 -0.81 -0.89 1.17
N SER A 459 0.05 -0.03 1.70
CA SER A 459 1.41 0.18 1.22
C SER A 459 2.44 -0.14 2.30
N GLN A 460 3.62 -0.57 1.86
CA GLN A 460 4.81 -0.76 2.68
C GLN A 460 5.95 0.02 2.05
N ASN A 461 6.66 0.86 2.82
CA ASN A 461 7.79 1.63 2.31
C ASN A 461 9.09 1.45 3.09
N TRP A 462 9.10 0.58 4.08
CA TRP A 462 10.28 0.32 4.89
C TRP A 462 10.34 -1.11 5.43
N ASN A 463 11.54 -1.55 5.79
CA ASN A 463 11.89 -2.58 6.76
C ASN A 463 13.36 -2.44 7.16
N LYS A 464 13.84 -3.23 8.12
CA LYS A 464 15.22 -3.17 8.63
C LYS A 464 16.31 -3.31 7.56
N ARG A 465 16.00 -3.88 6.40
CA ARG A 465 16.95 -4.11 5.30
C ARG A 465 16.77 -3.15 4.11
N PHE A 466 15.74 -2.31 4.14
CA PHE A 466 15.36 -1.50 2.98
C PHE A 466 16.51 -0.62 2.47
N ALA A 467 17.22 0.08 3.37
CA ALA A 467 18.35 0.93 2.97
C ALA A 467 19.49 0.13 2.31
N ILE A 468 19.77 -1.08 2.78
CA ILE A 468 20.78 -1.98 2.20
C ILE A 468 20.33 -2.44 0.81
N GLU A 469 19.08 -2.86 0.66
CA GLU A 469 18.52 -3.28 -0.63
C GLU A 469 18.45 -2.12 -1.63
N PHE A 470 18.10 -0.91 -1.15
CA PHE A 470 18.14 0.30 -1.96
C PHE A 470 19.55 0.55 -2.50
N GLN A 471 20.56 0.58 -1.61
CA GLN A 471 21.96 0.82 -2.01
C GLN A 471 22.45 -0.22 -3.02
N LYS A 472 22.12 -1.49 -2.79
CA LYS A 472 22.47 -2.58 -3.70
C LYS A 472 21.86 -2.39 -5.09
N ARG A 473 20.61 -1.94 -5.18
CA ARG A 473 19.85 -1.80 -6.42
C ARG A 473 20.09 -0.47 -7.14
N ARG A 474 20.29 0.60 -6.39
CA ARG A 474 20.42 1.98 -6.93
C ARG A 474 21.88 2.45 -7.01
N GLY A 475 22.80 1.81 -6.29
CA GLY A 475 24.24 2.14 -6.34
C GLY A 475 24.66 3.31 -5.46
N TYR A 476 23.76 3.85 -4.61
CA TYR A 476 24.06 4.94 -3.68
C TYR A 476 23.28 4.79 -2.37
N ASP A 477 23.75 5.51 -1.33
CA ASP A 477 23.15 5.47 0.01
C ASP A 477 21.90 6.35 0.09
N LEU A 478 20.77 5.77 0.56
CA LEU A 478 19.53 6.48 0.80
C LEU A 478 19.56 7.32 2.08
N MET A 479 20.39 6.93 3.07
CA MET A 479 20.30 7.49 4.42
C MET A 479 20.47 9.02 4.49
N PRO A 480 21.36 9.68 3.73
CA PRO A 480 21.43 11.14 3.71
C PRO A 480 20.18 11.83 3.18
N TYR A 481 19.38 11.13 2.38
CA TYR A 481 18.16 11.63 1.73
C TYR A 481 16.87 11.18 2.42
N LEU A 482 16.97 10.54 3.57
CA LEU A 482 15.81 10.04 4.31
C LEU A 482 14.72 11.10 4.58
N PRO A 483 15.04 12.40 4.82
CA PRO A 483 14.03 13.45 4.96
C PRO A 483 13.05 13.58 3.77
N LEU A 484 13.41 13.11 2.57
CA LEU A 484 12.50 13.04 1.41
C LEU A 484 11.27 12.17 1.69
N LEU A 485 11.40 11.14 2.53
CA LEU A 485 10.26 10.28 2.90
C LEU A 485 9.26 10.99 3.82
N ALA A 486 9.62 12.16 4.35
CA ALA A 486 8.73 13.08 5.05
C ALA A 486 8.32 14.27 4.16
N GLY A 487 8.55 14.20 2.85
CA GLY A 487 8.21 15.25 1.89
C GLY A 487 9.13 16.47 1.90
N ILE A 488 10.23 16.45 2.65
CA ILE A 488 11.17 17.57 2.76
C ILE A 488 12.07 17.59 1.51
N PRO A 489 12.05 18.66 0.69
CA PRO A 489 12.85 18.72 -0.54
C PRO A 489 14.34 18.82 -0.24
N MET A 490 15.16 18.03 -0.98
CA MET A 490 16.61 17.93 -0.81
C MET A 490 17.32 18.24 -2.12
N GLU A 491 18.44 18.98 -2.07
CA GLU A 491 19.32 19.35 -3.19
C GLU A 491 18.61 20.18 -4.28
N SER A 492 17.66 19.60 -4.95
CA SER A 492 16.76 20.22 -5.93
C SER A 492 15.48 19.42 -6.07
N VAL A 493 14.46 19.99 -6.69
CA VAL A 493 13.21 19.27 -7.01
C VAL A 493 13.50 18.07 -7.90
N GLU A 494 14.30 18.25 -8.96
CA GLU A 494 14.67 17.17 -9.88
C GLU A 494 15.34 16.01 -9.15
N GLN A 495 16.33 16.29 -8.29
CA GLN A 495 17.04 15.27 -7.52
C GLN A 495 16.12 14.59 -6.50
N SER A 496 15.26 15.34 -5.83
CA SER A 496 14.26 14.83 -4.89
C SER A 496 13.27 13.87 -5.56
N GLU A 497 12.71 14.27 -6.71
CA GLU A 497 11.79 13.44 -7.50
C GLU A 497 12.46 12.17 -8.03
N LYS A 498 13.73 12.28 -8.44
CA LYS A 498 14.54 11.14 -8.90
C LYS A 498 14.74 10.13 -7.77
N ILE A 499 15.15 10.57 -6.58
CA ILE A 499 15.39 9.68 -5.43
C ILE A 499 14.07 9.01 -4.99
N LEU A 500 12.97 9.75 -4.90
CA LEU A 500 11.67 9.18 -4.56
C LEU A 500 11.16 8.19 -5.62
N ARG A 501 11.47 8.39 -6.90
CA ARG A 501 11.22 7.40 -7.94
C ARG A 501 12.06 6.13 -7.69
N ASP A 502 13.34 6.28 -7.36
CA ASP A 502 14.25 5.17 -7.05
C ASP A 502 13.77 4.38 -5.82
N VAL A 503 13.20 5.06 -4.80
CA VAL A 503 12.53 4.42 -3.66
C VAL A 503 11.37 3.54 -4.12
N ARG A 504 10.42 4.08 -4.91
CA ARG A 504 9.26 3.31 -5.42
C ARG A 504 9.69 2.15 -6.31
N THR A 505 10.69 2.36 -7.15
CA THR A 505 11.25 1.30 -8.00
C THR A 505 11.84 0.18 -7.14
N THR A 506 12.55 0.53 -6.05
CA THR A 506 13.09 -0.46 -5.10
C THR A 506 11.97 -1.24 -4.41
N ILE A 507 10.89 -0.56 -3.98
CA ILE A 507 9.70 -1.20 -3.42
C ILE A 507 9.09 -2.21 -4.41
N SER A 508 8.89 -1.79 -5.66
CA SER A 508 8.32 -2.64 -6.72
C SER A 508 9.18 -3.87 -6.98
N GLU A 509 10.49 -3.69 -7.10
CA GLU A 509 11.43 -4.79 -7.31
C GLU A 509 11.44 -5.77 -6.12
N LEU A 510 11.38 -5.27 -4.88
CA LEU A 510 11.32 -6.13 -3.68
C LEU A 510 10.02 -6.94 -3.61
N ILE A 511 8.89 -6.35 -4.01
CA ILE A 511 7.62 -7.08 -4.11
C ILE A 511 7.75 -8.23 -5.11
N VAL A 512 8.36 -8.00 -6.26
CA VAL A 512 8.55 -9.04 -7.28
C VAL A 512 9.55 -10.10 -6.80
N ASP A 513 10.75 -9.66 -6.42
CA ASP A 513 11.90 -10.56 -6.17
C ASP A 513 11.82 -11.27 -4.82
N VAL A 514 11.08 -10.73 -3.86
CA VAL A 514 10.94 -11.33 -2.52
C VAL A 514 9.58 -11.94 -2.34
N PHE A 515 8.49 -11.15 -2.45
CA PHE A 515 7.17 -11.67 -2.15
C PHE A 515 6.72 -12.73 -3.19
N TYR A 516 6.56 -12.31 -4.44
CA TYR A 516 6.03 -13.23 -5.47
C TYR A 516 7.02 -14.34 -5.85
N GLN A 517 8.32 -14.02 -5.95
CA GLN A 517 9.32 -15.03 -6.31
C GLN A 517 9.43 -16.12 -5.23
N VAL A 518 9.47 -15.75 -3.94
CA VAL A 518 9.52 -16.71 -2.83
C VAL A 518 8.27 -17.58 -2.81
N LEU A 519 7.09 -17.01 -2.99
CA LEU A 519 5.84 -17.78 -3.08
C LEU A 519 5.85 -18.77 -4.26
N ALA A 520 6.33 -18.31 -5.43
CA ALA A 520 6.43 -19.17 -6.60
C ALA A 520 7.43 -20.34 -6.40
N GLU A 521 8.53 -20.10 -5.71
CA GLU A 521 9.52 -21.14 -5.38
C GLU A 521 8.98 -22.16 -4.39
N ILE A 522 8.35 -21.68 -3.31
CA ILE A 522 7.76 -22.54 -2.28
C ILE A 522 6.60 -23.34 -2.87
N GLY A 523 5.70 -22.69 -3.61
CA GLY A 523 4.56 -23.34 -4.25
C GLY A 523 4.97 -24.47 -5.17
N ARG A 524 5.98 -24.25 -6.03
CA ARG A 524 6.52 -25.31 -6.90
C ARG A 524 7.13 -26.48 -6.14
N ALA A 525 7.72 -26.24 -4.98
CA ALA A 525 8.29 -27.30 -4.15
C ALA A 525 7.21 -28.16 -3.46
N HIS A 526 6.00 -27.63 -3.23
CA HIS A 526 4.92 -28.33 -2.53
C HIS A 526 3.88 -28.95 -3.46
N VAL A 527 3.70 -28.41 -4.64
CA VAL A 527 2.74 -28.85 -5.66
C VAL A 527 3.44 -29.60 -6.81
#